data_45a5b44ced7c113c34721363a4bdaf98
#
_entry.id   45a5b44ced7c113c34721363a4bdaf98
#
_cell.length_a   1.000
_cell.length_b   1.000
_cell.length_c   1.000
_cell.angle_alpha   90.00
_cell.angle_beta   90.00
_cell.angle_gamma   90.00
#
_symmetry.space_group_name_H-M   'P 1'
#
loop_
_entity.id
_entity.type
_entity.pdbx_description
1 polymer ?
#
loop_
_entity_poly.entity_id
_entity_poly.type
_entity_poly.pdbx_seq_one_letter_code
_entity_poly.pdbx_strand_id
1 'polypeptide(L)'
;EVHGIVRRASTFNTSRLDHLYKDPLVDDTKLFLHYGDLADAVQLVKLLYKLQPDEIYNLGAQSHVRVSFDIPEYTGDVTGLGAVRILEAIREAGLVDKVRYYQASSSEMYGKVQEVPQVETTPFWPRSPYACAKMYAHWLTVNYRESYGLHASSGILFNHESPRRGETFVTRKITRAATRIKLGLQKKLILGNLDSKRDWGYAKEYVEAMWLMLQQDEPDDYVIATNETHTVREFLEETFSCLDLDYNEFVGFDQKYERPAEVDLLIGDASKAENKLGWKPKVNFKELVSIMVDADMKLALQEKALSEANLS
;
A
#
# COMPACT_ATOMS: atom_id res chain seq x y z
N GLU A 1 -7.81 -20.41 7.53
CA GLU A 1 -8.45 -19.29 8.23
C GLU A 1 -7.61 -18.04 8.06
N VAL A 2 -8.26 -16.86 7.98
CA VAL A 2 -7.60 -15.57 7.89
C VAL A 2 -8.04 -14.74 9.10
N HIS A 3 -7.08 -14.20 9.83
CA HIS A 3 -7.32 -13.35 11.00
C HIS A 3 -6.80 -11.94 10.71
N GLY A 4 -7.71 -10.97 10.65
CA GLY A 4 -7.38 -9.56 10.43
C GLY A 4 -7.38 -8.75 11.71
N ILE A 5 -6.38 -7.89 11.91
CA ILE A 5 -6.39 -6.90 12.99
C ILE A 5 -7.00 -5.61 12.46
N VAL A 6 -8.03 -5.13 13.14
CA VAL A 6 -8.75 -3.90 12.81
C VAL A 6 -8.63 -2.92 13.95
N ARG A 7 -8.18 -1.70 13.68
CA ARG A 7 -8.14 -0.65 14.69
C ARG A 7 -9.56 -0.25 15.08
N ARG A 8 -9.83 -0.18 16.37
CA ARG A 8 -11.13 0.27 16.86
C ARG A 8 -11.32 1.76 16.57
N ALA A 9 -12.41 2.09 15.89
CA ALA A 9 -12.82 3.44 15.58
C ALA A 9 -14.29 3.64 15.91
N SER A 10 -14.72 4.89 16.13
CA SER A 10 -16.13 5.25 16.34
C SER A 10 -16.95 5.17 15.05
N THR A 11 -16.31 5.13 13.90
CA THR A 11 -16.94 4.98 12.59
C THR A 11 -16.52 3.67 11.94
N PHE A 12 -17.34 3.14 11.03
CA PHE A 12 -17.00 1.94 10.28
C PHE A 12 -15.75 2.15 9.43
N ASN A 13 -14.76 1.26 9.54
CA ASN A 13 -13.53 1.26 8.77
C ASN A 13 -13.28 -0.05 8.02
N THR A 14 -14.30 -0.92 7.94
CA THR A 14 -14.25 -2.26 7.33
C THR A 14 -14.91 -2.35 5.96
N SER A 15 -15.40 -1.25 5.39
CA SER A 15 -16.18 -1.23 4.15
C SER A 15 -15.54 -1.98 2.97
N ARG A 16 -14.18 -2.07 2.95
CA ARG A 16 -13.47 -2.87 1.94
C ARG A 16 -13.52 -4.37 2.16
N LEU A 17 -13.98 -4.81 3.34
CA LEU A 17 -14.04 -6.22 3.76
C LEU A 17 -15.48 -6.73 3.92
N ASP A 18 -16.49 -5.83 3.91
CA ASP A 18 -17.88 -6.16 4.22
C ASP A 18 -18.43 -7.31 3.35
N HIS A 19 -18.02 -7.36 2.08
CA HIS A 19 -18.41 -8.43 1.15
C HIS A 19 -17.77 -9.81 1.47
N LEU A 20 -16.75 -9.86 2.32
CA LEU A 20 -16.06 -11.08 2.78
C LEU A 20 -16.46 -11.45 4.21
N TYR A 21 -17.01 -10.49 4.96
CA TYR A 21 -17.35 -10.69 6.35
C TYR A 21 -18.62 -11.53 6.47
N LYS A 22 -18.53 -12.56 7.27
CA LYS A 22 -19.67 -13.35 7.75
C LYS A 22 -19.67 -13.34 9.27
N ASP A 23 -20.83 -13.48 9.88
CA ASP A 23 -20.93 -13.61 11.34
C ASP A 23 -20.07 -14.79 11.80
N PRO A 24 -19.18 -14.61 12.80
CA PRO A 24 -18.35 -15.69 13.33
C PRO A 24 -19.13 -16.88 13.90
N LEU A 25 -20.40 -16.70 14.20
CA LEU A 25 -21.31 -17.75 14.68
C LEU A 25 -21.93 -18.58 13.55
N VAL A 26 -21.72 -18.16 12.30
CA VAL A 26 -22.18 -18.90 11.11
C VAL A 26 -21.11 -19.91 10.71
N ASP A 27 -21.55 -21.13 10.41
CA ASP A 27 -20.68 -22.17 9.86
C ASP A 27 -20.00 -21.68 8.55
N ASP A 28 -18.76 -22.16 8.30
CA ASP A 28 -17.94 -21.80 7.13
C ASP A 28 -17.38 -20.37 7.12
N THR A 29 -17.25 -19.72 8.29
CA THR A 29 -16.52 -18.45 8.40
C THR A 29 -15.02 -18.68 8.24
N LYS A 30 -14.39 -17.93 7.31
CA LYS A 30 -12.95 -18.02 7.03
C LYS A 30 -12.19 -16.74 7.38
N LEU A 31 -12.89 -15.62 7.59
CA LEU A 31 -12.32 -14.33 7.94
C LEU A 31 -12.78 -13.92 9.34
N PHE A 32 -11.83 -13.80 10.25
CA PHE A 32 -12.04 -13.36 11.62
C PHE A 32 -11.39 -12.00 11.85
N LEU A 33 -12.15 -11.04 12.36
CA LEU A 33 -11.64 -9.69 12.64
C LEU A 33 -11.45 -9.52 14.16
N HIS A 34 -10.26 -9.06 14.55
CA HIS A 34 -9.89 -8.78 15.93
C HIS A 34 -9.60 -7.30 16.10
N TYR A 35 -10.08 -6.70 17.18
CA TYR A 35 -9.66 -5.35 17.53
C TYR A 35 -8.23 -5.37 18.06
N GLY A 36 -7.40 -4.47 17.55
CA GLY A 36 -6.01 -4.30 17.97
C GLY A 36 -5.40 -3.05 17.34
N ASP A 37 -4.27 -2.63 17.86
CA ASP A 37 -3.49 -1.50 17.34
C ASP A 37 -2.00 -1.85 17.38
N LEU A 38 -1.24 -1.40 16.38
CA LEU A 38 0.21 -1.57 16.35
C LEU A 38 0.93 -0.79 17.48
N ALA A 39 0.24 0.14 18.10
CA ALA A 39 0.72 0.83 19.31
C ALA A 39 0.51 0.03 20.60
N ASP A 40 -0.26 -1.08 20.57
CA ASP A 40 -0.58 -1.91 21.75
C ASP A 40 0.15 -3.25 21.71
N ALA A 41 1.36 -3.29 22.27
CA ALA A 41 2.19 -4.50 22.34
C ALA A 41 1.49 -5.64 23.09
N VAL A 42 0.78 -5.34 24.18
CA VAL A 42 0.13 -6.35 25.02
C VAL A 42 -0.98 -7.08 24.26
N GLN A 43 -1.77 -6.33 23.48
CA GLN A 43 -2.81 -6.91 22.65
C GLN A 43 -2.24 -7.78 21.53
N LEU A 44 -1.15 -7.36 20.91
CA LEU A 44 -0.46 -8.15 19.87
C LEU A 44 0.04 -9.48 20.43
N VAL A 45 0.74 -9.48 21.57
CA VAL A 45 1.22 -10.70 22.24
C VAL A 45 0.04 -11.64 22.57
N LYS A 46 -1.04 -11.14 23.17
CA LYS A 46 -2.23 -11.95 23.49
C LYS A 46 -2.86 -12.58 22.25
N LEU A 47 -2.94 -11.82 21.14
CA LEU A 47 -3.48 -12.32 19.88
C LEU A 47 -2.61 -13.43 19.31
N LEU A 48 -1.30 -13.25 19.22
CA LEU A 48 -0.40 -14.27 18.68
C LEU A 48 -0.37 -15.52 19.54
N TYR A 49 -0.41 -15.36 20.86
CA TYR A 49 -0.50 -16.50 21.79
C TYR A 49 -1.77 -17.32 21.57
N LYS A 50 -2.90 -16.64 21.31
CA LYS A 50 -4.20 -17.28 21.09
C LYS A 50 -4.30 -17.92 19.71
N LEU A 51 -3.83 -17.25 18.67
CA LEU A 51 -4.05 -17.64 17.26
C LEU A 51 -3.02 -18.63 16.76
N GLN A 52 -1.78 -18.56 17.26
CA GLN A 52 -0.66 -19.42 16.82
C GLN A 52 -0.55 -19.49 15.29
N PRO A 53 -0.49 -18.33 14.57
CA PRO A 53 -0.55 -18.30 13.13
C PRO A 53 0.64 -19.00 12.48
N ASP A 54 0.48 -19.42 11.23
CA ASP A 54 1.56 -19.96 10.40
C ASP A 54 2.24 -18.86 9.58
N GLU A 55 1.47 -17.83 9.19
CA GLU A 55 1.94 -16.69 8.40
C GLU A 55 1.43 -15.38 9.00
N ILE A 56 2.29 -14.35 9.00
CA ILE A 56 1.95 -12.99 9.44
C ILE A 56 2.33 -12.01 8.33
N TYR A 57 1.36 -11.21 7.88
CA TYR A 57 1.55 -10.14 6.90
C TYR A 57 1.40 -8.79 7.58
N ASN A 58 2.53 -8.12 7.86
CA ASN A 58 2.53 -6.77 8.40
C ASN A 58 2.35 -5.73 7.30
N LEU A 59 1.11 -5.33 7.07
CA LEU A 59 0.72 -4.25 6.15
C LEU A 59 0.35 -2.96 6.90
N GLY A 60 0.37 -3.00 8.24
CA GLY A 60 -0.05 -1.88 9.07
C GLY A 60 0.95 -0.71 9.05
N ALA A 61 0.45 0.49 8.80
CA ALA A 61 1.27 1.70 8.80
C ALA A 61 0.39 2.98 8.81
N GLN A 62 0.97 4.11 9.21
CA GLN A 62 0.55 5.41 8.72
C GLN A 62 1.17 5.59 7.33
N SER A 63 0.44 5.32 6.26
CA SER A 63 0.99 5.11 4.92
C SER A 63 0.94 6.35 4.01
N HIS A 64 0.36 7.46 4.43
CA HIS A 64 0.27 8.66 3.63
C HIS A 64 1.52 9.53 3.80
N VAL A 65 2.39 9.55 2.77
CA VAL A 65 3.69 10.21 2.82
C VAL A 65 3.59 11.70 3.20
N ARG A 66 2.68 12.47 2.57
CA ARG A 66 2.53 13.90 2.89
C ARG A 66 2.10 14.11 4.35
N VAL A 67 1.16 13.32 4.85
CA VAL A 67 0.67 13.39 6.24
C VAL A 67 1.78 13.06 7.24
N SER A 68 2.76 12.23 6.87
CA SER A 68 3.87 11.90 7.78
C SER A 68 4.70 13.12 8.20
N PHE A 69 4.72 14.19 7.40
CA PHE A 69 5.38 15.45 7.78
C PHE A 69 4.60 16.23 8.84
N ASP A 70 3.28 16.05 8.88
CA ASP A 70 2.41 16.72 9.86
C ASP A 70 2.37 15.97 11.20
N ILE A 71 2.54 14.64 11.18
CA ILE A 71 2.48 13.75 12.35
C ILE A 71 3.66 12.77 12.40
N PRO A 72 4.92 13.24 12.44
CA PRO A 72 6.10 12.38 12.31
C PRO A 72 6.26 11.40 13.47
N GLU A 73 5.95 11.78 14.69
CA GLU A 73 6.01 10.94 15.88
C GLU A 73 5.04 9.74 15.77
N TYR A 74 3.78 10.00 15.50
CA TYR A 74 2.78 8.95 15.29
C TYR A 74 3.16 8.02 14.13
N THR A 75 3.71 8.59 13.05
CA THR A 75 4.19 7.80 11.89
C THR A 75 5.33 6.86 12.31
N GLY A 76 6.28 7.34 13.09
CA GLY A 76 7.39 6.54 13.63
C GLY A 76 6.91 5.45 14.57
N ASP A 77 6.00 5.79 15.47
CA ASP A 77 5.46 4.86 16.46
C ASP A 77 4.65 3.70 15.80
N VAL A 78 3.70 4.02 14.94
CA VAL A 78 2.84 2.99 14.32
C VAL A 78 3.58 2.21 13.23
N THR A 79 4.37 2.88 12.39
CA THR A 79 5.00 2.24 11.22
C THR A 79 6.33 1.56 11.58
N GLY A 80 7.18 2.24 12.35
CA GLY A 80 8.49 1.73 12.74
C GLY A 80 8.40 0.82 13.97
N LEU A 81 8.03 1.39 15.13
CA LEU A 81 7.92 0.63 16.38
C LEU A 81 6.78 -0.41 16.34
N GLY A 82 5.72 -0.17 15.54
CA GLY A 82 4.67 -1.16 15.34
C GLY A 82 5.20 -2.47 14.76
N ALA A 83 6.14 -2.42 13.81
CA ALA A 83 6.79 -3.62 13.28
C ALA A 83 7.62 -4.34 14.36
N VAL A 84 8.37 -3.60 15.18
CA VAL A 84 9.14 -4.16 16.31
C VAL A 84 8.22 -4.86 17.29
N ARG A 85 7.06 -4.27 17.63
CA ARG A 85 6.08 -4.88 18.55
C ARG A 85 5.55 -6.22 18.03
N ILE A 86 5.35 -6.35 16.71
CA ILE A 86 4.95 -7.65 16.12
C ILE A 86 6.11 -8.64 16.21
N LEU A 87 7.33 -8.25 15.85
CA LEU A 87 8.51 -9.10 15.90
C LEU A 87 8.77 -9.59 17.33
N GLU A 88 8.70 -8.71 18.33
CA GLU A 88 8.81 -9.09 19.73
C GLU A 88 7.64 -9.99 20.18
N ALA A 89 6.42 -9.72 19.74
CA ALA A 89 5.27 -10.55 20.04
C ALA A 89 5.41 -11.99 19.48
N ILE A 90 6.06 -12.16 18.33
CA ILE A 90 6.41 -13.46 17.75
C ILE A 90 7.39 -14.20 18.69
N ARG A 91 8.42 -13.51 19.17
CA ARG A 91 9.40 -14.10 20.11
C ARG A 91 8.76 -14.48 21.44
N GLU A 92 8.04 -13.56 22.05
CA GLU A 92 7.36 -13.77 23.33
C GLU A 92 6.32 -14.90 23.27
N ALA A 93 5.66 -15.08 22.13
CA ALA A 93 4.72 -16.18 21.92
C ALA A 93 5.40 -17.52 21.58
N GLY A 94 6.74 -17.56 21.47
CA GLY A 94 7.48 -18.78 21.13
C GLY A 94 7.26 -19.27 19.69
N LEU A 95 7.03 -18.34 18.75
CA LEU A 95 6.65 -18.65 17.37
C LEU A 95 7.79 -18.51 16.35
N VAL A 96 9.02 -18.25 16.80
CA VAL A 96 10.17 -17.98 15.91
C VAL A 96 10.41 -19.12 14.92
N ASP A 97 10.35 -20.37 15.36
CA ASP A 97 10.61 -21.54 14.53
C ASP A 97 9.42 -21.98 13.70
N LYS A 98 8.25 -21.36 13.91
CA LYS A 98 7.00 -21.75 13.25
C LYS A 98 6.52 -20.76 12.22
N VAL A 99 6.52 -19.46 12.59
CA VAL A 99 5.84 -18.43 11.80
C VAL A 99 6.70 -17.94 10.65
N ARG A 100 6.06 -17.70 9.51
CA ARG A 100 6.64 -16.96 8.39
C ARG A 100 6.12 -15.53 8.42
N TYR A 101 7.02 -14.57 8.47
CA TYR A 101 6.70 -13.16 8.63
C TYR A 101 6.99 -12.37 7.36
N TYR A 102 5.99 -11.64 6.87
CA TYR A 102 6.15 -10.68 5.78
C TYR A 102 6.12 -9.24 6.31
N GLN A 103 7.14 -8.46 5.94
CA GLN A 103 7.20 -7.02 6.17
C GLN A 103 6.91 -6.25 4.89
N ALA A 104 5.88 -5.41 4.88
CA ALA A 104 5.68 -4.45 3.82
C ALA A 104 6.70 -3.32 3.96
N SER A 105 7.78 -3.42 3.22
CA SER A 105 8.74 -2.35 2.98
C SER A 105 8.25 -1.43 1.85
N SER A 106 9.03 -0.45 1.40
CA SER A 106 8.56 0.55 0.46
C SER A 106 9.69 1.10 -0.41
N SER A 107 9.41 1.34 -1.69
CA SER A 107 10.31 2.06 -2.59
C SER A 107 10.62 3.49 -2.13
N GLU A 108 9.77 4.10 -1.30
CA GLU A 108 10.03 5.42 -0.69
C GLU A 108 11.29 5.43 0.20
N MET A 109 11.79 4.25 0.63
CA MET A 109 13.06 4.14 1.36
C MET A 109 14.26 4.54 0.49
N TYR A 110 14.21 4.32 -0.83
CA TYR A 110 15.27 4.76 -1.75
C TYR A 110 15.40 6.28 -1.79
N GLY A 111 14.28 7.00 -1.71
CA GLY A 111 14.21 8.45 -1.53
C GLY A 111 15.02 9.23 -2.56
N LYS A 112 16.16 9.82 -2.17
CA LYS A 112 17.14 10.40 -3.10
C LYS A 112 17.93 9.27 -3.72
N VAL A 113 17.42 8.73 -4.83
CA VAL A 113 17.94 7.52 -5.47
C VAL A 113 19.44 7.63 -5.79
N GLN A 114 20.18 6.57 -5.50
CA GLN A 114 21.62 6.48 -5.71
C GLN A 114 21.96 5.70 -6.98
N GLU A 115 21.03 4.86 -7.43
CA GLU A 115 21.15 3.99 -8.60
C GLU A 115 19.83 3.91 -9.35
N VAL A 116 19.87 3.67 -10.66
CA VAL A 116 18.70 3.53 -11.53
C VAL A 116 18.93 2.38 -12.50
N PRO A 117 18.04 1.39 -12.56
CA PRO A 117 16.89 1.15 -11.68
C PRO A 117 17.30 0.76 -10.25
N GLN A 118 16.35 0.82 -9.30
CA GLN A 118 16.61 0.40 -7.92
C GLN A 118 16.42 -1.12 -7.79
N VAL A 119 17.37 -1.74 -7.08
CA VAL A 119 17.39 -3.16 -6.73
C VAL A 119 17.47 -3.32 -5.20
N GLU A 120 17.45 -4.55 -4.71
CA GLU A 120 17.47 -4.85 -3.27
C GLU A 120 18.73 -4.32 -2.56
N THR A 121 19.84 -4.21 -3.27
CA THR A 121 21.13 -3.72 -2.73
C THR A 121 21.35 -2.22 -2.89
N THR A 122 20.48 -1.52 -3.59
CA THR A 122 20.55 -0.06 -3.77
C THR A 122 20.46 0.64 -2.42
N PRO A 123 21.42 1.53 -2.06
CA PRO A 123 21.41 2.22 -0.78
C PRO A 123 20.15 3.07 -0.57
N PHE A 124 19.59 3.00 0.64
CA PHE A 124 18.44 3.82 1.03
C PHE A 124 18.87 5.24 1.42
N TRP A 125 18.10 6.23 0.97
CA TRP A 125 18.24 7.64 1.33
C TRP A 125 16.87 8.28 1.54
N PRO A 126 16.14 7.94 2.62
CA PRO A 126 14.73 8.33 2.82
C PRO A 126 14.54 9.84 2.81
N ARG A 127 13.42 10.28 2.24
CA ARG A 127 13.06 11.70 2.07
C ARG A 127 11.78 12.10 2.80
N SER A 128 11.28 11.24 3.70
CA SER A 128 10.09 11.53 4.50
C SER A 128 10.13 10.78 5.84
N PRO A 129 9.41 11.27 6.88
CA PRO A 129 9.25 10.52 8.13
C PRO A 129 8.67 9.12 7.91
N TYR A 130 7.75 8.96 6.96
CA TYR A 130 7.24 7.65 6.55
C TYR A 130 8.35 6.72 6.05
N ALA A 131 9.19 7.21 5.14
CA ALA A 131 10.28 6.41 4.57
C ALA A 131 11.31 6.03 5.63
N CYS A 132 11.64 6.94 6.56
CA CYS A 132 12.51 6.64 7.72
C CYS A 132 11.92 5.55 8.60
N ALA A 133 10.63 5.61 8.90
CA ALA A 133 9.95 4.60 9.72
C ALA A 133 9.88 3.23 9.01
N LYS A 134 9.65 3.21 7.69
CA LYS A 134 9.70 1.98 6.87
C LYS A 134 11.11 1.39 6.80
N MET A 135 12.14 2.23 6.69
CA MET A 135 13.53 1.77 6.70
C MET A 135 13.90 1.14 8.05
N TYR A 136 13.47 1.71 9.17
CA TYR A 136 13.65 1.12 10.48
C TYR A 136 12.98 -0.26 10.58
N ALA A 137 11.72 -0.38 10.17
CA ALA A 137 10.99 -1.64 10.14
C ALA A 137 11.67 -2.70 9.25
N HIS A 138 12.17 -2.28 8.07
CA HIS A 138 12.89 -3.14 7.14
C HIS A 138 14.17 -3.72 7.77
N TRP A 139 15.04 -2.86 8.30
CA TRP A 139 16.29 -3.31 8.90
C TRP A 139 16.10 -4.14 10.16
N LEU A 140 15.04 -3.87 10.95
CA LEU A 140 14.70 -4.74 12.07
C LEU A 140 14.23 -6.13 11.61
N THR A 141 13.49 -6.21 10.49
CA THR A 141 13.10 -7.50 9.90
C THR A 141 14.32 -8.31 9.48
N VAL A 142 15.29 -7.69 8.79
CA VAL A 142 16.58 -8.30 8.44
C VAL A 142 17.33 -8.76 9.71
N ASN A 143 17.41 -7.89 10.72
CA ASN A 143 18.08 -8.20 11.97
C ASN A 143 17.45 -9.39 12.69
N TYR A 144 16.12 -9.49 12.75
CA TYR A 144 15.44 -10.64 13.38
C TYR A 144 15.63 -11.94 12.60
N ARG A 145 15.69 -11.87 11.27
CA ARG A 145 16.07 -13.01 10.42
C ARG A 145 17.48 -13.52 10.76
N GLU A 146 18.46 -12.61 10.82
CA GLU A 146 19.86 -12.95 11.05
C GLU A 146 20.17 -13.33 12.49
N SER A 147 19.58 -12.64 13.46
CA SER A 147 19.91 -12.81 14.89
C SER A 147 19.14 -13.93 15.57
N TYR A 148 17.91 -14.19 15.12
CA TYR A 148 17.02 -15.15 15.80
C TYR A 148 16.56 -16.30 14.90
N GLY A 149 16.95 -16.33 13.63
CA GLY A 149 16.53 -17.36 12.69
C GLY A 149 15.07 -17.29 12.26
N LEU A 150 14.39 -16.14 12.50
CA LEU A 150 12.99 -15.97 12.10
C LEU A 150 12.88 -16.02 10.57
N HIS A 151 11.96 -16.82 10.05
CA HIS A 151 11.65 -16.80 8.62
C HIS A 151 10.91 -15.50 8.25
N ALA A 152 11.68 -14.42 8.02
CA ALA A 152 11.18 -13.08 7.80
C ALA A 152 11.63 -12.52 6.45
N SER A 153 10.68 -12.16 5.60
CA SER A 153 10.92 -11.60 4.26
C SER A 153 10.36 -10.19 4.14
N SER A 154 11.06 -9.33 3.42
CA SER A 154 10.61 -7.96 3.15
C SER A 154 10.31 -7.76 1.66
N GLY A 155 9.11 -7.26 1.35
CA GLY A 155 8.79 -6.79 0.00
C GLY A 155 9.07 -5.28 -0.12
N ILE A 156 10.06 -4.89 -0.91
CA ILE A 156 10.32 -3.49 -1.25
C ILE A 156 9.38 -3.12 -2.39
N LEU A 157 8.13 -2.81 -2.02
CA LEU A 157 7.07 -2.59 -3.00
C LEU A 157 7.14 -1.20 -3.60
N PHE A 158 7.11 -1.14 -4.91
CA PHE A 158 6.85 0.08 -5.65
C PHE A 158 5.36 0.42 -5.60
N ASN A 159 4.95 1.56 -6.15
CA ASN A 159 3.57 1.99 -6.03
C ASN A 159 2.62 0.96 -6.66
N HIS A 160 1.65 0.49 -5.91
CA HIS A 160 0.68 -0.50 -6.37
C HIS A 160 -0.73 0.01 -6.14
N GLU A 161 -1.49 0.03 -7.21
CA GLU A 161 -2.74 0.72 -7.32
C GLU A 161 -3.90 -0.25 -7.60
N SER A 162 -5.10 0.16 -7.24
CA SER A 162 -6.32 -0.60 -7.55
C SER A 162 -7.56 0.26 -7.31
N PRO A 163 -8.75 -0.23 -7.70
CA PRO A 163 -10.02 0.37 -7.30
C PRO A 163 -10.25 0.54 -5.79
N ARG A 164 -9.41 -0.12 -4.97
CA ARG A 164 -9.45 -0.04 -3.49
C ARG A 164 -8.42 0.92 -2.90
N ARG A 165 -7.62 1.58 -3.74
CA ARG A 165 -6.67 2.60 -3.27
C ARG A 165 -7.40 3.69 -2.48
N GLY A 166 -6.76 4.25 -1.45
CA GLY A 166 -7.31 5.41 -0.74
C GLY A 166 -7.49 6.62 -1.66
N GLU A 167 -8.63 7.30 -1.57
CA GLU A 167 -9.00 8.40 -2.50
C GLU A 167 -8.13 9.65 -2.37
N THR A 168 -7.33 9.76 -1.31
CA THR A 168 -6.37 10.85 -1.11
C THR A 168 -5.03 10.63 -1.84
N PHE A 169 -4.75 9.42 -2.31
CA PHE A 169 -3.56 9.13 -3.10
C PHE A 169 -3.75 9.59 -4.55
N VAL A 170 -2.67 10.10 -5.15
CA VAL A 170 -2.72 10.85 -6.42
C VAL A 170 -3.44 10.11 -7.55
N THR A 171 -3.17 8.84 -7.75
CA THR A 171 -3.80 8.00 -8.79
C THR A 171 -5.31 7.92 -8.60
N ARG A 172 -5.75 7.50 -7.40
CA ARG A 172 -7.18 7.40 -7.09
C ARG A 172 -7.87 8.76 -7.01
N LYS A 173 -7.16 9.80 -6.55
CA LYS A 173 -7.66 11.18 -6.58
C LYS A 173 -7.97 11.63 -8.01
N ILE A 174 -7.11 11.27 -8.98
CA ILE A 174 -7.30 11.58 -10.39
C ILE A 174 -8.51 10.83 -10.96
N THR A 175 -8.56 9.50 -10.83
CA THR A 175 -9.64 8.68 -11.41
C THR A 175 -11.01 9.01 -10.82
N ARG A 176 -11.08 9.25 -9.49
CA ARG A 176 -12.31 9.70 -8.81
C ARG A 176 -12.78 11.07 -9.31
N ALA A 177 -11.85 12.04 -9.41
CA ALA A 177 -12.20 13.37 -9.88
C ALA A 177 -12.64 13.37 -11.34
N ALA A 178 -11.92 12.68 -12.24
CA ALA A 178 -12.22 12.63 -13.66
C ALA A 178 -13.60 12.02 -13.94
N THR A 179 -13.94 10.91 -13.28
CA THR A 179 -15.26 10.26 -13.43
C THR A 179 -16.40 11.13 -12.88
N ARG A 180 -16.18 11.83 -11.77
CA ARG A 180 -17.14 12.80 -11.21
C ARG A 180 -17.31 14.04 -12.09
N ILE A 181 -16.22 14.53 -12.72
CA ILE A 181 -16.26 15.62 -13.71
C ILE A 181 -17.08 15.20 -14.92
N LYS A 182 -16.85 14.00 -15.47
CA LYS A 182 -17.62 13.46 -16.61
C LYS A 182 -19.13 13.45 -16.36
N LEU A 183 -19.54 13.19 -15.11
CA LEU A 183 -20.95 13.14 -14.72
C LEU A 183 -21.52 14.47 -14.18
N GLY A 184 -20.73 15.53 -14.15
CA GLY A 184 -21.13 16.85 -13.64
C GLY A 184 -21.19 16.97 -12.12
N LEU A 185 -20.69 15.98 -11.37
CA LEU A 185 -20.67 15.97 -9.90
C LEU A 185 -19.50 16.78 -9.31
N GLN A 186 -18.50 17.08 -10.11
CA GLN A 186 -17.32 17.88 -9.72
C GLN A 186 -16.91 18.80 -10.85
N LYS A 187 -16.41 19.99 -10.52
CA LYS A 187 -16.07 21.01 -11.53
C LYS A 187 -14.56 21.05 -11.82
N LYS A 188 -13.71 20.80 -10.83
CA LYS A 188 -12.26 20.94 -10.96
C LYS A 188 -11.52 19.92 -10.10
N LEU A 189 -10.30 19.58 -10.54
CA LEU A 189 -9.32 18.80 -9.80
C LEU A 189 -8.10 19.67 -9.54
N ILE A 190 -7.62 19.72 -8.29
CA ILE A 190 -6.41 20.48 -7.94
C ILE A 190 -5.31 19.49 -7.54
N LEU A 191 -4.15 19.60 -8.19
CA LEU A 191 -2.98 18.74 -8.01
C LEU A 191 -1.74 19.58 -7.64
N GLY A 192 -0.68 18.91 -7.20
CA GLY A 192 0.66 19.45 -7.01
C GLY A 192 1.57 19.14 -8.21
N ASN A 193 2.78 18.62 -7.93
CA ASN A 193 3.78 18.30 -8.95
C ASN A 193 3.29 17.16 -9.89
N LEU A 194 3.27 17.45 -11.21
CA LEU A 194 2.90 16.48 -12.24
C LEU A 194 4.09 15.74 -12.85
N ASP A 195 5.31 16.19 -12.61
CA ASP A 195 6.48 15.69 -13.32
C ASP A 195 7.23 14.61 -12.53
N SER A 196 6.82 14.36 -11.30
CA SER A 196 7.32 13.23 -10.50
C SER A 196 7.01 11.89 -11.19
N LYS A 197 8.04 11.04 -11.26
CA LYS A 197 7.96 9.73 -11.92
C LYS A 197 7.82 8.60 -10.91
N ARG A 198 6.87 7.70 -11.17
CA ARG A 198 6.61 6.54 -10.33
C ARG A 198 6.43 5.28 -11.18
N ASP A 199 6.87 4.18 -10.63
CA ASP A 199 6.56 2.84 -11.09
C ASP A 199 5.23 2.43 -10.44
N TRP A 200 4.18 2.23 -11.23
CA TRP A 200 2.83 1.87 -10.78
C TRP A 200 2.42 0.51 -11.31
N GLY A 201 2.18 -0.43 -10.39
CA GLY A 201 1.67 -1.75 -10.72
C GLY A 201 0.25 -2.01 -10.17
N TYR A 202 -0.31 -3.16 -10.51
CA TYR A 202 -1.62 -3.59 -10.04
C TYR A 202 -1.53 -4.30 -8.68
N ALA A 203 -2.18 -3.77 -7.67
CA ALA A 203 -2.06 -4.25 -6.28
C ALA A 203 -2.40 -5.74 -6.10
N LYS A 204 -3.30 -6.30 -6.92
CA LYS A 204 -3.65 -7.72 -6.85
C LYS A 204 -2.44 -8.62 -7.17
N GLU A 205 -1.60 -8.22 -8.12
CA GLU A 205 -0.39 -8.96 -8.47
C GLU A 205 0.69 -8.82 -7.37
N TYR A 206 0.77 -7.65 -6.74
CA TYR A 206 1.68 -7.44 -5.60
C TYR A 206 1.31 -8.30 -4.38
N VAL A 207 0.01 -8.52 -4.14
CA VAL A 207 -0.45 -9.45 -3.09
C VAL A 207 -0.01 -10.89 -3.39
N GLU A 208 -0.03 -11.31 -4.67
CA GLU A 208 0.52 -12.61 -5.09
C GLU A 208 2.01 -12.72 -4.74
N ALA A 209 2.80 -11.68 -5.02
CA ALA A 209 4.22 -11.64 -4.66
C ALA A 209 4.44 -11.76 -3.14
N MET A 210 3.65 -11.06 -2.32
CA MET A 210 3.74 -11.15 -0.85
C MET A 210 3.58 -12.60 -0.38
N TRP A 211 2.61 -13.31 -0.94
CA TRP A 211 2.38 -14.71 -0.61
C TRP A 211 3.53 -15.60 -1.09
N LEU A 212 3.98 -15.44 -2.34
CA LEU A 212 5.08 -16.22 -2.92
C LEU A 212 6.38 -16.07 -2.11
N MET A 213 6.68 -14.91 -1.55
CA MET A 213 7.84 -14.70 -0.69
C MET A 213 7.82 -15.59 0.55
N LEU A 214 6.66 -15.79 1.14
CA LEU A 214 6.52 -16.64 2.33
C LEU A 214 6.43 -18.13 2.00
N GLN A 215 6.33 -18.51 0.73
CA GLN A 215 6.35 -19.92 0.32
C GLN A 215 7.77 -20.44 0.03
N GLN A 216 8.78 -19.55 0.04
CA GLN A 216 10.17 -19.95 -0.18
C GLN A 216 10.74 -20.68 1.04
N ASP A 217 11.69 -21.59 0.80
CA ASP A 217 12.37 -22.31 1.89
C ASP A 217 13.25 -21.37 2.73
N GLU A 218 13.90 -20.39 2.08
CA GLU A 218 14.76 -19.40 2.72
C GLU A 218 14.14 -18.00 2.61
N PRO A 219 14.10 -17.24 3.72
CA PRO A 219 13.60 -15.87 3.71
C PRO A 219 14.57 -14.92 3.03
N ASP A 220 14.04 -13.96 2.25
CA ASP A 220 14.86 -12.95 1.56
C ASP A 220 14.05 -11.66 1.34
N ASP A 221 14.72 -10.61 0.85
CA ASP A 221 14.09 -9.35 0.49
C ASP A 221 13.93 -9.25 -1.04
N TYR A 222 12.82 -8.70 -1.50
CA TYR A 222 12.50 -8.63 -2.93
C TYR A 222 11.97 -7.26 -3.33
N VAL A 223 12.52 -6.71 -4.40
CA VAL A 223 11.91 -5.59 -5.14
C VAL A 223 10.73 -6.11 -5.94
N ILE A 224 9.58 -5.47 -5.77
CA ILE A 224 8.36 -5.73 -6.55
C ILE A 224 7.98 -4.46 -7.27
N ALA A 225 8.11 -4.48 -8.59
CA ALA A 225 8.00 -3.34 -9.47
C ALA A 225 7.52 -3.76 -10.86
N THR A 226 7.15 -2.80 -11.70
CA THR A 226 6.78 -3.07 -13.10
C THR A 226 7.94 -2.94 -14.07
N ASN A 227 9.08 -2.43 -13.61
CA ASN A 227 10.22 -2.05 -14.42
C ASN A 227 9.94 -0.90 -15.42
N GLU A 228 8.81 -0.20 -15.22
CA GLU A 228 8.39 0.95 -16.00
C GLU A 228 8.12 2.14 -15.08
N THR A 229 8.34 3.36 -15.56
CA THR A 229 8.04 4.56 -14.79
C THR A 229 7.29 5.57 -15.64
N HIS A 230 6.27 6.18 -15.03
CA HIS A 230 5.41 7.18 -15.65
C HIS A 230 5.30 8.42 -14.78
N THR A 231 5.11 9.58 -15.40
CA THR A 231 4.82 10.83 -14.70
C THR A 231 3.37 10.86 -14.20
N VAL A 232 3.11 11.67 -13.17
CA VAL A 232 1.73 11.96 -12.75
C VAL A 232 0.94 12.59 -13.91
N ARG A 233 1.61 13.35 -14.78
CA ARG A 233 1.02 13.94 -16.00
C ARG A 233 0.52 12.85 -16.94
N GLU A 234 1.33 11.86 -17.27
CA GLU A 234 0.93 10.73 -18.13
C GLU A 234 -0.25 9.96 -17.55
N PHE A 235 -0.29 9.75 -16.22
CA PHE A 235 -1.43 9.12 -15.56
C PHE A 235 -2.70 9.98 -15.69
N LEU A 236 -2.57 11.29 -15.56
CA LEU A 236 -3.67 12.24 -15.72
C LEU A 236 -4.21 12.24 -17.15
N GLU A 237 -3.32 12.35 -18.14
CA GLU A 237 -3.64 12.33 -19.57
C GLU A 237 -4.37 11.05 -19.97
N GLU A 238 -3.85 9.89 -19.60
CA GLU A 238 -4.47 8.60 -19.89
C GLU A 238 -5.85 8.48 -19.22
N THR A 239 -5.97 8.92 -17.95
CA THR A 239 -7.26 8.89 -17.23
C THR A 239 -8.33 9.74 -17.92
N PHE A 240 -8.00 10.97 -18.30
CA PHE A 240 -8.93 11.88 -18.96
C PHE A 240 -9.25 11.43 -20.39
N SER A 241 -8.28 10.86 -21.10
CA SER A 241 -8.47 10.25 -22.42
C SER A 241 -9.47 9.09 -22.39
N CYS A 242 -9.42 8.22 -21.36
CA CYS A 242 -10.42 7.16 -21.19
C CYS A 242 -11.87 7.67 -21.08
N LEU A 243 -12.04 8.94 -20.79
CA LEU A 243 -13.36 9.57 -20.58
C LEU A 243 -13.73 10.58 -21.68
N ASP A 244 -12.94 10.70 -22.75
CA ASP A 244 -13.09 11.72 -23.79
C ASP A 244 -13.16 13.15 -23.20
N LEU A 245 -12.25 13.48 -22.28
CA LEU A 245 -12.14 14.80 -21.65
C LEU A 245 -10.74 15.39 -21.88
N ASP A 246 -10.67 16.72 -22.06
CA ASP A 246 -9.40 17.46 -22.01
C ASP A 246 -9.12 17.89 -20.56
N TYR A 247 -8.06 17.34 -19.96
CA TYR A 247 -7.72 17.67 -18.58
C TYR A 247 -7.36 19.14 -18.37
N ASN A 248 -6.90 19.86 -19.40
CA ASN A 248 -6.55 21.27 -19.30
C ASN A 248 -7.73 22.16 -18.92
N GLU A 249 -8.96 21.73 -19.23
CA GLU A 249 -10.17 22.46 -18.87
C GLU A 249 -10.54 22.34 -17.37
N PHE A 250 -10.10 21.26 -16.73
CA PHE A 250 -10.57 20.87 -15.39
C PHE A 250 -9.50 20.85 -14.31
N VAL A 251 -8.21 20.82 -14.67
CA VAL A 251 -7.13 20.64 -13.72
C VAL A 251 -6.44 21.96 -13.39
N GLY A 252 -6.34 22.24 -12.11
CA GLY A 252 -5.55 23.37 -11.57
C GLY A 252 -4.42 22.87 -10.69
N PHE A 253 -3.50 23.78 -10.34
CA PHE A 253 -2.30 23.49 -9.56
C PHE A 253 -2.27 24.34 -8.29
N ASP A 254 -1.81 23.73 -7.17
CA ASP A 254 -1.61 24.45 -5.92
C ASP A 254 -0.41 23.84 -5.17
N GLN A 255 0.57 24.69 -4.84
CA GLN A 255 1.80 24.30 -4.13
C GLN A 255 1.57 23.63 -2.78
N LYS A 256 0.44 23.87 -2.13
CA LYS A 256 0.10 23.19 -0.86
C LYS A 256 0.06 21.66 -0.96
N TYR A 257 -0.10 21.12 -2.19
CA TYR A 257 -0.08 19.69 -2.45
C TYR A 257 1.33 19.15 -2.76
N GLU A 258 2.33 20.00 -2.84
CA GLU A 258 3.74 19.60 -2.97
C GLU A 258 4.27 19.06 -1.64
N ARG A 259 5.25 18.16 -1.72
CA ARG A 259 5.91 17.62 -0.53
C ARG A 259 7.08 18.53 -0.14
N PRO A 260 7.39 18.70 1.17
CA PRO A 260 8.57 19.45 1.61
C PRO A 260 9.90 18.90 1.06
N ALA A 261 9.94 17.58 0.81
CA ALA A 261 11.06 16.91 0.15
C ALA A 261 10.49 15.91 -0.86
N GLU A 262 10.69 16.15 -2.13
CA GLU A 262 10.17 15.32 -3.21
C GLU A 262 11.13 14.15 -3.54
N VAL A 263 10.57 13.09 -4.09
CA VAL A 263 11.26 11.99 -4.73
C VAL A 263 10.95 12.08 -6.23
N ASP A 264 11.96 12.40 -7.03
CA ASP A 264 11.76 12.75 -8.44
C ASP A 264 11.51 11.50 -9.29
N LEU A 265 12.24 10.41 -9.03
CA LEU A 265 12.22 9.20 -9.85
C LEU A 265 12.23 7.95 -8.96
N LEU A 266 11.27 7.06 -9.21
CA LEU A 266 11.31 5.68 -8.73
C LEU A 266 11.02 4.75 -9.91
N ILE A 267 11.92 3.78 -10.13
CA ILE A 267 11.79 2.69 -11.10
C ILE A 267 12.53 1.48 -10.54
N GLY A 268 11.82 0.37 -10.30
CA GLY A 268 12.40 -0.84 -9.73
C GLY A 268 12.82 -1.83 -10.79
N ASP A 269 13.81 -2.67 -10.44
CA ASP A 269 14.15 -3.87 -11.19
C ASP A 269 13.69 -5.10 -10.38
N ALA A 270 12.64 -5.76 -10.86
CA ALA A 270 12.04 -6.93 -10.23
C ALA A 270 12.66 -8.27 -10.70
N SER A 271 13.82 -8.25 -11.35
CA SER A 271 14.47 -9.45 -11.91
C SER A 271 14.71 -10.55 -10.87
N LYS A 272 15.01 -10.18 -9.61
CA LYS A 272 15.16 -11.16 -8.52
C LYS A 272 13.82 -11.85 -8.23
N ALA A 273 12.73 -11.12 -8.17
CA ALA A 273 11.39 -11.69 -7.96
C ALA A 273 10.98 -12.59 -9.15
N GLU A 274 11.26 -12.19 -10.38
CA GLU A 274 11.00 -13.04 -11.54
C GLU A 274 11.80 -14.36 -11.47
N ASN A 275 13.08 -14.28 -11.18
CA ASN A 275 13.98 -15.46 -11.17
C ASN A 275 13.74 -16.40 -9.97
N LYS A 276 13.44 -15.86 -8.80
CA LYS A 276 13.32 -16.64 -7.55
C LYS A 276 11.88 -17.07 -7.26
N LEU A 277 10.90 -16.17 -7.51
CA LEU A 277 9.50 -16.40 -7.18
C LEU A 277 8.67 -16.79 -8.42
N GLY A 278 9.21 -16.65 -9.63
CA GLY A 278 8.44 -16.77 -10.88
C GLY A 278 7.40 -15.65 -11.04
N TRP A 279 7.53 -14.56 -10.30
CA TRP A 279 6.59 -13.46 -10.31
C TRP A 279 6.99 -12.37 -11.31
N LYS A 280 6.03 -11.91 -12.08
CA LYS A 280 6.18 -10.72 -12.92
C LYS A 280 4.83 -10.01 -13.09
N PRO A 281 4.84 -8.67 -13.31
CA PRO A 281 3.62 -7.94 -13.60
C PRO A 281 3.03 -8.37 -14.93
N LYS A 282 1.69 -8.41 -15.02
CA LYS A 282 0.92 -8.77 -16.23
C LYS A 282 0.10 -7.58 -16.71
N VAL A 283 -0.39 -6.76 -15.77
CA VAL A 283 -1.20 -5.58 -16.07
C VAL A 283 -0.25 -4.42 -16.38
N ASN A 284 -0.34 -3.88 -17.60
CA ASN A 284 0.44 -2.73 -18.01
C ASN A 284 -0.19 -1.40 -17.51
N PHE A 285 0.54 -0.29 -17.69
CA PHE A 285 0.12 1.02 -17.21
C PHE A 285 -1.27 1.45 -17.71
N LYS A 286 -1.57 1.30 -18.99
CA LYS A 286 -2.86 1.70 -19.57
C LYS A 286 -4.02 0.83 -19.07
N GLU A 287 -3.79 -0.47 -18.97
CA GLU A 287 -4.77 -1.40 -18.39
C GLU A 287 -5.06 -1.06 -16.93
N LEU A 288 -4.03 -0.71 -16.14
CA LEU A 288 -4.20 -0.27 -14.76
C LEU A 288 -5.09 0.97 -14.67
N VAL A 289 -4.83 1.98 -15.48
CA VAL A 289 -5.63 3.20 -15.54
C VAL A 289 -7.08 2.87 -15.90
N SER A 290 -7.31 2.06 -16.94
CA SER A 290 -8.65 1.64 -17.36
C SER A 290 -9.40 0.90 -16.24
N ILE A 291 -8.76 -0.06 -15.58
CA ILE A 291 -9.35 -0.79 -14.43
C ILE A 291 -9.82 0.17 -13.33
N MET A 292 -9.03 1.19 -13.03
CA MET A 292 -9.36 2.16 -11.99
C MET A 292 -10.48 3.11 -12.44
N VAL A 293 -10.44 3.60 -13.69
CA VAL A 293 -11.47 4.46 -14.26
C VAL A 293 -12.82 3.76 -14.32
N ASP A 294 -12.87 2.52 -14.81
CA ASP A 294 -14.11 1.73 -14.91
C ASP A 294 -14.78 1.52 -13.55
N ALA A 295 -13.97 1.23 -12.52
CA ALA A 295 -14.47 1.05 -11.17
C ALA A 295 -14.99 2.37 -10.58
N ASP A 296 -14.25 3.47 -10.77
CA ASP A 296 -14.64 4.78 -10.26
C ASP A 296 -15.82 5.40 -11.03
N MET A 297 -16.00 5.06 -12.32
CA MET A 297 -17.18 5.43 -13.08
C MET A 297 -18.45 4.77 -12.52
N LYS A 298 -18.40 3.48 -12.20
CA LYS A 298 -19.51 2.78 -11.55
C LYS A 298 -19.90 3.44 -10.22
N LEU A 299 -18.89 3.80 -9.42
CA LEU A 299 -19.10 4.46 -8.15
C LEU A 299 -19.69 5.87 -8.33
N ALA A 300 -19.20 6.64 -9.30
CA ALA A 300 -19.70 7.99 -9.59
C ALA A 300 -21.16 7.97 -10.13
N LEU A 301 -21.53 6.94 -10.91
CA LEU A 301 -22.93 6.73 -11.35
C LEU A 301 -23.86 6.44 -10.17
N GLN A 302 -23.42 5.64 -9.20
CA GLN A 302 -24.20 5.39 -7.98
C GLN A 302 -24.36 6.68 -7.14
N GLU A 303 -23.32 7.48 -6.99
CA GLU A 303 -23.39 8.78 -6.30
C GLU A 303 -24.37 9.73 -6.99
N LYS A 304 -24.35 9.78 -8.32
CA LYS A 304 -25.27 10.62 -9.10
C LYS A 304 -26.71 10.20 -8.89
N ALA A 305 -27.01 8.90 -9.00
CA ALA A 305 -28.35 8.37 -8.77
C ALA A 305 -28.87 8.65 -7.36
N LEU A 306 -28.02 8.51 -6.33
CA LEU A 306 -28.38 8.84 -4.96
C LEU A 306 -28.63 10.34 -4.76
N SER A 307 -27.84 11.19 -5.41
CA SER A 307 -28.03 12.65 -5.36
C SER A 307 -29.33 13.08 -6.00
N GLU A 308 -29.70 12.50 -7.14
CA GLU A 308 -30.95 12.75 -7.84
C GLU A 308 -32.18 12.27 -7.04
N ALA A 309 -32.06 11.10 -6.39
CA ALA A 309 -33.12 10.56 -5.53
C ALA A 309 -33.38 11.38 -4.26
N ASN A 310 -32.32 12.01 -3.71
CA ASN A 310 -32.44 12.87 -2.52
C ASN A 310 -32.95 14.29 -2.85
N LEU A 311 -33.06 14.66 -4.11
CA LEU A 311 -33.62 15.93 -4.60
C LEU A 311 -35.11 15.82 -5.03
N SER A 312 -35.62 14.61 -5.13
CA SER A 312 -37.02 14.27 -5.38
C SER A 312 -37.78 14.03 -4.08
#